data_ae5785818f6c7f8ccba26c93860e3645
#
_entry.id   ae5785818f6c7f8ccba26c93860e3645
#
_cell.length_a   1.000
_cell.length_b   1.000
_cell.length_c   1.000
_cell.angle_alpha   90.00
_cell.angle_beta   90.00
_cell.angle_gamma   90.00
#
_symmetry.space_group_name_H-M   'P 1'
#
loop_
_entity.id
_entity.type
_entity.pdbx_description
1 polymer ?
#
loop_
_entity_poly.entity_id
_entity_poly.type
_entity_poly.pdbx_seq_one_letter_code
_entity_poly.pdbx_strand_id
1 'polypeptide(L)'
;MRAERLVPSFPSKTFPNHYSLVTGLYPEHHGIVANAMSDPELGRFAIGDNPAVRDARWWDGEPIWVTAEKQGVRTAPFLWPGSEAPIGGIRPHWWVKFNGTMLYADRVKKVLEFLDMPADSAPRLVTAYFQATDDAGHTYGPMSVEDDSAIARADSAIGAIMDGIAARKVGDRVNLIVVADHGMAAVSTERQIYLDDYIAMRDVDVVDWTPVGA
;
A
#
# COMPACT_ATOMS: atom_id res chain seq x y z
N MET A 1 -11.26 18.95 -2.70
CA MET A 1 -12.17 18.11 -3.52
C MET A 1 -12.30 16.78 -2.83
N ARG A 2 -13.49 16.17 -2.81
CA ARG A 2 -13.74 14.87 -2.19
C ARG A 2 -14.53 14.01 -3.19
N ALA A 3 -14.07 12.77 -3.43
CA ALA A 3 -14.85 11.78 -4.16
C ALA A 3 -15.94 11.19 -3.26
N GLU A 4 -17.01 10.69 -3.83
CA GLU A 4 -18.08 10.02 -3.11
C GLU A 4 -17.58 8.68 -2.53
N ARG A 5 -16.80 7.95 -3.31
CA ARG A 5 -16.18 6.66 -2.94
C ARG A 5 -14.97 6.37 -3.81
N LEU A 6 -14.11 5.48 -3.32
CA LEU A 6 -13.11 4.77 -4.10
C LEU A 6 -13.59 3.32 -4.26
N VAL A 7 -13.56 2.78 -5.47
CA VAL A 7 -13.89 1.38 -5.75
C VAL A 7 -12.58 0.64 -5.96
N PRO A 8 -12.22 -0.30 -5.07
CA PRO A 8 -10.99 -1.07 -5.22
C PRO A 8 -11.08 -2.04 -6.39
N SER A 9 -9.93 -2.44 -6.91
CA SER A 9 -9.83 -3.54 -7.87
C SER A 9 -10.00 -4.89 -7.15
N PHE A 10 -10.49 -5.89 -7.87
CA PHE A 10 -10.46 -7.26 -7.36
C PHE A 10 -9.09 -7.92 -7.66
N PRO A 11 -8.51 -8.68 -6.70
CA PRO A 11 -8.97 -8.88 -5.33
C PRO A 11 -8.75 -7.64 -4.46
N SER A 12 -9.69 -7.39 -3.52
CA SER A 12 -9.65 -6.24 -2.59
C SER A 12 -8.61 -6.46 -1.49
N LYS A 13 -7.34 -6.57 -1.87
CA LYS A 13 -6.18 -6.83 -0.99
C LYS A 13 -5.16 -5.71 -1.11
N THR A 14 -4.32 -5.59 -0.10
CA THR A 14 -3.35 -4.50 0.07
C THR A 14 -2.43 -4.34 -1.13
N PHE A 15 -1.65 -5.36 -1.47
CA PHE A 15 -0.63 -5.22 -2.51
C PHE A 15 -1.22 -5.03 -3.90
N PRO A 16 -2.23 -5.82 -4.34
CA PRO A 16 -2.89 -5.59 -5.62
C PRO A 16 -3.39 -4.15 -5.78
N ASN A 17 -4.10 -3.63 -4.77
CA ASN A 17 -4.71 -2.30 -4.88
C ASN A 17 -3.70 -1.16 -4.77
N HIS A 18 -2.71 -1.25 -3.87
CA HIS A 18 -1.64 -0.25 -3.82
C HIS A 18 -0.89 -0.15 -5.15
N TYR A 19 -0.67 -1.30 -5.81
CA TYR A 19 0.05 -1.29 -7.06
C TYR A 19 -0.84 -0.85 -8.24
N SER A 20 -2.13 -1.20 -8.23
CA SER A 20 -3.12 -0.64 -9.18
C SER A 20 -3.21 0.88 -9.09
N LEU A 21 -3.22 1.46 -7.89
CA LEU A 21 -3.27 2.92 -7.68
C LEU A 21 -2.10 3.67 -8.33
N VAL A 22 -0.94 3.05 -8.40
CA VAL A 22 0.27 3.71 -8.91
C VAL A 22 0.66 3.32 -10.33
N THR A 23 0.06 2.27 -10.89
CA THR A 23 0.27 1.84 -12.28
C THR A 23 -0.89 2.20 -13.20
N GLY A 24 -2.11 2.34 -12.64
CA GLY A 24 -3.33 2.47 -13.42
C GLY A 24 -3.74 1.16 -14.12
N LEU A 25 -3.13 0.04 -13.75
CA LEU A 25 -3.41 -1.29 -14.31
C LEU A 25 -4.24 -2.12 -13.33
N TYR A 26 -4.99 -3.08 -13.83
CA TYR A 26 -5.63 -4.11 -13.03
C TYR A 26 -4.62 -5.19 -12.61
N PRO A 27 -4.88 -5.96 -11.52
CA PRO A 27 -3.96 -6.96 -10.99
C PRO A 27 -3.47 -7.98 -12.01
N GLU A 28 -4.32 -8.45 -12.93
CA GLU A 28 -3.95 -9.38 -14.00
C GLU A 28 -2.97 -8.78 -15.03
N HIS A 29 -2.85 -7.46 -15.08
CA HIS A 29 -1.95 -6.77 -16.00
C HIS A 29 -0.64 -6.32 -15.35
N HIS A 30 -0.63 -6.14 -14.03
CA HIS A 30 0.59 -5.73 -13.33
C HIS A 30 1.22 -6.88 -12.51
N GLY A 31 0.64 -8.10 -12.54
CA GLY A 31 1.20 -9.30 -11.98
C GLY A 31 1.01 -9.51 -10.47
N ILE A 32 0.69 -8.47 -9.71
CA ILE A 32 0.46 -8.59 -8.26
C ILE A 32 -1.02 -8.93 -8.03
N VAL A 33 -1.33 -10.21 -8.03
CA VAL A 33 -2.72 -10.72 -7.98
C VAL A 33 -3.18 -11.09 -6.56
N ALA A 34 -2.27 -11.14 -5.59
CA ALA A 34 -2.58 -11.41 -4.19
C ALA A 34 -1.49 -10.88 -3.25
N ASN A 35 -1.75 -10.91 -1.93
CA ASN A 35 -0.74 -10.63 -0.90
C ASN A 35 0.25 -11.80 -0.74
N ALA A 36 -0.14 -13.02 -1.15
CA ALA A 36 0.73 -14.17 -1.28
C ALA A 36 0.44 -14.87 -2.62
N MET A 37 1.50 -15.22 -3.35
CA MET A 37 1.41 -15.79 -4.69
C MET A 37 2.48 -16.86 -4.87
N SER A 38 2.31 -17.71 -5.86
CA SER A 38 3.32 -18.67 -6.28
C SER A 38 3.47 -18.66 -7.80
N ASP A 39 4.69 -18.69 -8.26
CA ASP A 39 5.06 -18.80 -9.66
C ASP A 39 6.06 -19.94 -9.84
N PRO A 40 5.94 -20.77 -10.89
CA PRO A 40 6.84 -21.90 -11.11
C PRO A 40 8.32 -21.54 -11.26
N GLU A 41 8.63 -20.36 -11.77
CA GLU A 41 10.00 -19.90 -12.04
C GLU A 41 10.51 -18.97 -10.92
N LEU A 42 9.65 -18.13 -10.34
CA LEU A 42 10.03 -17.14 -9.34
C LEU A 42 9.90 -17.66 -7.90
N GLY A 43 9.15 -18.76 -7.69
CA GLY A 43 8.89 -19.34 -6.37
C GLY A 43 7.73 -18.66 -5.65
N ARG A 44 7.89 -18.33 -4.36
CA ARG A 44 6.83 -17.73 -3.55
C ARG A 44 7.06 -16.24 -3.32
N PHE A 45 5.98 -15.48 -3.46
CA PHE A 45 5.86 -14.09 -3.03
C PHE A 45 4.96 -14.04 -1.79
N ALA A 46 5.31 -13.20 -0.83
CA ALA A 46 4.43 -12.85 0.28
C ALA A 46 4.77 -11.44 0.76
N ILE A 47 3.78 -10.75 1.32
CA ILE A 47 3.98 -9.42 1.93
C ILE A 47 4.87 -9.52 3.17
N GLY A 48 5.43 -8.40 3.61
CA GLY A 48 6.32 -8.30 4.76
C GLY A 48 7.79 -8.25 4.38
N ASP A 49 8.67 -8.85 5.19
CA ASP A 49 10.12 -8.83 4.98
C ASP A 49 10.61 -9.98 4.08
N ASN A 50 9.84 -10.31 3.07
CA ASN A 50 10.22 -11.37 2.12
C ASN A 50 11.13 -10.79 1.03
N PRO A 51 12.25 -11.45 0.66
CA PRO A 51 13.10 -11.03 -0.45
C PRO A 51 12.36 -10.86 -1.78
N ALA A 52 11.28 -11.61 -2.00
CA ALA A 52 10.47 -11.52 -3.21
C ALA A 52 9.85 -10.13 -3.44
N VAL A 53 9.49 -9.37 -2.39
CA VAL A 53 8.97 -8.00 -2.56
C VAL A 53 9.99 -7.04 -3.18
N ARG A 54 11.27 -7.40 -3.16
CA ARG A 54 12.38 -6.61 -3.72
C ARG A 54 12.87 -7.15 -5.06
N ASP A 55 12.31 -8.27 -5.51
CA ASP A 55 12.61 -8.86 -6.82
C ASP A 55 11.70 -8.23 -7.87
N ALA A 56 12.30 -7.44 -8.77
CA ALA A 56 11.57 -6.69 -9.79
C ALA A 56 10.79 -7.59 -10.77
N ARG A 57 11.11 -8.87 -10.86
CA ARG A 57 10.43 -9.81 -11.76
C ARG A 57 8.98 -10.09 -11.39
N TRP A 58 8.57 -9.80 -10.14
CA TRP A 58 7.19 -9.90 -9.69
C TRP A 58 6.30 -8.71 -10.10
N TRP A 59 6.92 -7.58 -10.47
CA TRP A 59 6.26 -6.29 -10.60
C TRP A 59 6.20 -5.87 -12.07
N ASP A 60 5.12 -6.24 -12.76
CA ASP A 60 4.88 -5.81 -14.12
C ASP A 60 4.25 -4.40 -14.17
N GLY A 61 4.26 -3.81 -15.36
CA GLY A 61 3.82 -2.43 -15.53
C GLY A 61 4.83 -1.41 -15.03
N GLU A 62 4.45 -0.15 -15.09
CA GLU A 62 5.31 0.97 -14.73
C GLU A 62 4.63 1.83 -13.67
N PRO A 63 5.08 1.82 -12.41
CA PRO A 63 4.50 2.67 -11.39
C PRO A 63 4.90 4.13 -11.57
N ILE A 64 4.05 5.05 -11.13
CA ILE A 64 4.18 6.50 -11.32
C ILE A 64 5.56 7.05 -10.88
N TRP A 65 6.19 6.47 -9.87
CA TRP A 65 7.53 6.90 -9.47
C TRP A 65 8.60 6.53 -10.48
N VAL A 66 8.49 5.38 -11.18
CA VAL A 66 9.41 5.01 -12.25
C VAL A 66 9.26 5.95 -13.43
N THR A 67 8.02 6.26 -13.82
CA THR A 67 7.72 7.25 -14.88
C THR A 67 8.31 8.62 -14.51
N ALA A 68 8.15 9.06 -13.26
CA ALA A 68 8.69 10.34 -12.79
C ALA A 68 10.23 10.35 -12.81
N GLU A 69 10.88 9.30 -12.29
CA GLU A 69 12.35 9.19 -12.29
C GLU A 69 12.94 9.19 -13.71
N LYS A 70 12.29 8.50 -14.67
CA LYS A 70 12.67 8.52 -16.10
C LYS A 70 12.66 9.96 -16.68
N GLN A 71 11.82 10.81 -16.15
CA GLN A 71 11.70 12.21 -16.55
C GLN A 71 12.58 13.15 -15.72
N GLY A 72 13.48 12.62 -14.88
CA GLY A 72 14.36 13.42 -14.02
C GLY A 72 13.65 14.01 -12.78
N VAL A 73 12.46 13.54 -12.46
CA VAL A 73 11.71 13.95 -11.27
C VAL A 73 12.00 13.00 -10.13
N ARG A 74 12.63 13.51 -9.06
CA ARG A 74 12.94 12.71 -7.86
C ARG A 74 11.69 12.30 -7.12
N THR A 75 11.67 11.05 -6.65
CA THR A 75 10.52 10.47 -5.97
C THR A 75 10.89 9.87 -4.62
N ALA A 76 9.90 9.83 -3.72
CA ALA A 76 10.00 9.22 -2.41
C ALA A 76 8.72 8.40 -2.11
N PRO A 77 8.56 7.21 -2.70
CA PRO A 77 7.46 6.32 -2.35
C PRO A 77 7.75 5.66 -0.98
N PHE A 78 7.41 6.39 0.08
CA PHE A 78 7.74 6.06 1.45
C PHE A 78 6.80 4.98 1.99
N LEU A 79 7.36 3.80 2.31
CA LEU A 79 6.67 2.61 2.81
C LEU A 79 5.57 2.07 1.86
N TRP A 80 5.58 2.44 0.59
CA TRP A 80 4.57 2.02 -0.37
C TRP A 80 4.91 0.66 -0.97
N PRO A 81 3.94 -0.29 -1.09
CA PRO A 81 4.15 -1.57 -1.77
C PRO A 81 4.76 -1.42 -3.17
N GLY A 82 5.80 -2.19 -3.46
CA GLY A 82 6.54 -2.12 -4.72
C GLY A 82 7.70 -1.13 -4.75
N SER A 83 7.77 -0.18 -3.80
CA SER A 83 8.85 0.82 -3.78
C SER A 83 10.24 0.27 -3.47
N GLU A 84 10.32 -0.93 -2.93
CA GLU A 84 11.58 -1.60 -2.57
C GLU A 84 12.24 -2.31 -3.75
N ALA A 85 11.51 -2.55 -4.83
CA ALA A 85 12.02 -3.23 -6.03
C ALA A 85 12.54 -2.23 -7.07
N PRO A 86 13.64 -2.56 -7.79
CA PRO A 86 14.10 -1.74 -8.92
C PRO A 86 13.29 -2.04 -10.18
N ILE A 87 12.01 -1.66 -10.18
CA ILE A 87 11.07 -1.95 -11.27
C ILE A 87 11.55 -1.29 -12.55
N GLY A 88 11.59 -2.06 -13.65
CA GLY A 88 12.14 -1.58 -14.90
C GLY A 88 13.62 -1.17 -14.83
N GLY A 89 14.38 -1.69 -13.85
CA GLY A 89 15.77 -1.33 -13.59
C GLY A 89 15.95 0.02 -12.87
N ILE A 90 14.85 0.70 -12.50
CA ILE A 90 14.87 2.03 -11.90
C ILE A 90 14.42 1.94 -10.44
N ARG A 91 15.22 2.53 -9.56
CA ARG A 91 14.91 2.67 -8.15
C ARG A 91 14.46 4.10 -7.85
N PRO A 92 13.46 4.29 -7.00
CA PRO A 92 13.14 5.63 -6.49
C PRO A 92 14.36 6.28 -5.86
N HIS A 93 14.47 7.60 -5.98
CA HIS A 93 15.60 8.33 -5.40
C HIS A 93 15.65 8.17 -3.87
N TRP A 94 14.49 8.22 -3.23
CA TRP A 94 14.32 7.98 -1.80
C TRP A 94 13.41 6.77 -1.59
N TRP A 95 13.94 5.70 -1.06
CA TRP A 95 13.17 4.53 -0.68
C TRP A 95 13.67 3.98 0.64
N VAL A 96 12.80 3.27 1.35
CA VAL A 96 13.14 2.61 2.61
C VAL A 96 12.49 1.22 2.61
N LYS A 97 13.12 0.29 3.32
CA LYS A 97 12.50 -0.98 3.63
C LYS A 97 11.25 -0.75 4.49
N PHE A 98 10.18 -1.48 4.20
CA PHE A 98 8.96 -1.38 4.99
C PHE A 98 9.24 -1.71 6.46
N ASN A 99 8.73 -0.86 7.34
CA ASN A 99 8.77 -1.03 8.78
C ASN A 99 7.38 -0.74 9.38
N GLY A 100 6.61 -1.80 9.62
CA GLY A 100 5.27 -1.71 10.20
C GLY A 100 5.24 -1.17 11.62
N THR A 101 6.37 -1.25 12.36
CA THR A 101 6.46 -0.75 13.75
C THR A 101 6.79 0.73 13.86
N MET A 102 7.09 1.39 12.72
CA MET A 102 7.37 2.83 12.72
C MET A 102 6.13 3.61 13.16
N LEU A 103 6.29 4.44 14.18
CA LEU A 103 5.20 5.25 14.72
C LEU A 103 4.67 6.24 13.67
N TYR A 104 3.39 6.53 13.70
CA TYR A 104 2.76 7.49 12.78
C TYR A 104 3.36 8.89 12.88
N ALA A 105 3.73 9.33 14.09
CA ALA A 105 4.43 10.59 14.28
C ALA A 105 5.78 10.66 13.52
N ASP A 106 6.52 9.55 13.49
CA ASP A 106 7.79 9.47 12.76
C ASP A 106 7.55 9.42 11.25
N ARG A 107 6.47 8.78 10.79
CA ARG A 107 6.07 8.80 9.38
C ARG A 107 5.69 10.21 8.94
N VAL A 108 4.87 10.91 9.72
CA VAL A 108 4.51 12.32 9.49
C VAL A 108 5.76 13.19 9.43
N LYS A 109 6.64 13.06 10.43
CA LYS A 109 7.92 13.78 10.46
C LYS A 109 8.72 13.54 9.18
N LYS A 110 8.83 12.28 8.74
CA LYS A 110 9.57 11.92 7.53
C LYS A 110 8.99 12.53 6.26
N VAL A 111 7.66 12.51 6.12
CA VAL A 111 6.97 13.17 4.99
C VAL A 111 7.27 14.67 4.98
N LEU A 112 7.23 15.33 6.14
CA LEU A 112 7.50 16.76 6.25
C LEU A 112 8.97 17.09 6.03
N GLU A 113 9.91 16.22 6.43
CA GLU A 113 11.35 16.37 6.12
C GLU A 113 11.62 16.42 4.62
N PHE A 114 10.88 15.64 3.80
CA PHE A 114 11.00 15.70 2.35
C PHE A 114 10.61 17.08 1.79
N LEU A 115 9.65 17.77 2.40
CA LEU A 115 9.25 19.12 2.00
C LEU A 115 10.25 20.21 2.43
N ASP A 116 11.04 19.91 3.45
CA ASP A 116 12.08 20.84 3.98
C ASP A 116 13.42 20.70 3.24
N MET A 117 13.56 19.73 2.35
CA MET A 117 14.78 19.53 1.58
C MET A 117 15.03 20.68 0.59
N PRO A 118 16.28 20.98 0.25
CA PRO A 118 16.60 21.93 -0.83
C PRO A 118 15.89 21.57 -2.13
N ALA A 119 15.46 22.58 -2.89
CA ALA A 119 14.63 22.40 -4.08
C ALA A 119 15.27 21.51 -5.18
N ASP A 120 16.59 21.44 -5.21
CA ASP A 120 17.38 20.63 -6.14
C ASP A 120 17.49 19.16 -5.73
N SER A 121 17.19 18.83 -4.47
CA SER A 121 17.24 17.48 -3.89
C SER A 121 15.87 16.96 -3.42
N ALA A 122 14.92 17.85 -3.15
CA ALA A 122 13.60 17.48 -2.68
C ALA A 122 12.84 16.56 -3.69
N PRO A 123 12.17 15.50 -3.23
CA PRO A 123 11.27 14.75 -4.07
C PRO A 123 10.04 15.60 -4.43
N ARG A 124 9.53 15.41 -5.64
CA ARG A 124 8.31 16.09 -6.11
C ARG A 124 7.09 15.17 -6.11
N LEU A 125 7.31 13.87 -5.95
CA LEU A 125 6.30 12.87 -5.69
C LEU A 125 6.66 12.15 -4.41
N VAL A 126 5.77 12.19 -3.43
CA VAL A 126 5.89 11.45 -2.17
C VAL A 126 4.63 10.63 -2.00
N THR A 127 4.75 9.35 -1.73
CA THR A 127 3.64 8.53 -1.22
C THR A 127 3.96 8.12 0.22
N ALA A 128 2.94 7.86 1.04
CA ALA A 128 3.11 7.38 2.40
C ALA A 128 1.99 6.40 2.75
N TYR A 129 2.33 5.31 3.42
CA TYR A 129 1.38 4.27 3.82
C TYR A 129 1.17 4.24 5.33
N PHE A 130 -0.09 4.05 5.74
CA PHE A 130 -0.54 4.00 7.12
C PHE A 130 -1.51 2.83 7.29
N GLN A 131 -1.09 1.73 7.94
CA GLN A 131 -1.83 0.46 7.96
C GLN A 131 -2.71 0.23 9.20
N ALA A 132 -2.68 1.09 10.23
CA ALA A 132 -3.28 0.75 11.53
C ALA A 132 -4.80 0.51 11.49
N THR A 133 -5.52 1.07 10.52
CA THR A 133 -6.95 0.83 10.34
C THR A 133 -7.19 -0.61 9.86
N ASP A 134 -6.39 -1.09 8.93
CA ASP A 134 -6.41 -2.46 8.45
C ASP A 134 -6.06 -3.46 9.58
N ASP A 135 -4.95 -3.20 10.30
CA ASP A 135 -4.51 -4.02 11.45
C ASP A 135 -5.61 -4.14 12.52
N ALA A 136 -6.28 -3.03 12.86
CA ALA A 136 -7.33 -3.01 13.85
C ALA A 136 -8.59 -3.73 13.35
N GLY A 137 -9.01 -3.48 12.11
CA GLY A 137 -10.16 -4.13 11.49
C GLY A 137 -10.00 -5.64 11.42
N HIS A 138 -8.81 -6.14 11.10
CA HIS A 138 -8.51 -7.57 11.10
C HIS A 138 -8.48 -8.18 12.50
N THR A 139 -7.99 -7.46 13.51
CA THR A 139 -7.80 -7.99 14.87
C THR A 139 -9.08 -7.95 15.69
N TYR A 140 -9.83 -6.85 15.62
CA TYR A 140 -10.96 -6.56 16.50
C TYR A 140 -12.30 -6.51 15.74
N GLY A 141 -12.26 -6.54 14.42
CA GLY A 141 -13.40 -6.36 13.54
C GLY A 141 -13.66 -4.90 13.19
N PRO A 142 -14.24 -4.66 12.01
CA PRO A 142 -14.64 -3.31 11.60
C PRO A 142 -15.72 -2.77 12.54
N MET A 143 -15.72 -1.46 12.79
CA MET A 143 -16.62 -0.75 13.71
C MET A 143 -16.43 -1.12 15.20
N SER A 144 -15.30 -1.70 15.58
CA SER A 144 -14.91 -1.87 16.97
C SER A 144 -14.36 -0.56 17.54
N VAL A 145 -14.29 -0.45 18.87
CA VAL A 145 -13.69 0.73 19.55
C VAL A 145 -12.21 0.88 19.17
N GLU A 146 -11.52 -0.23 18.97
CA GLU A 146 -10.12 -0.27 18.53
C GLU A 146 -9.97 0.21 17.09
N ASP A 147 -10.90 -0.18 16.20
CA ASP A 147 -10.93 0.29 14.82
C ASP A 147 -11.23 1.80 14.76
N ASP A 148 -12.24 2.29 15.49
CA ASP A 148 -12.52 3.72 15.62
C ASP A 148 -11.30 4.50 16.14
N SER A 149 -10.56 3.91 17.11
CA SER A 149 -9.33 4.50 17.63
C SER A 149 -8.21 4.52 16.59
N ALA A 150 -8.13 3.51 15.73
CA ALA A 150 -7.15 3.46 14.64
C ALA A 150 -7.49 4.49 13.55
N ILE A 151 -8.77 4.66 13.22
CA ILE A 151 -9.25 5.69 12.29
C ILE A 151 -8.91 7.09 12.84
N ALA A 152 -9.18 7.35 14.11
CA ALA A 152 -8.85 8.64 14.74
C ALA A 152 -7.32 8.92 14.72
N ARG A 153 -6.48 7.89 14.90
CA ARG A 153 -5.01 8.04 14.76
C ARG A 153 -4.60 8.36 13.33
N ALA A 154 -5.22 7.71 12.34
CA ALA A 154 -4.95 8.00 10.93
C ALA A 154 -5.38 9.42 10.56
N ASP A 155 -6.56 9.86 11.00
CA ASP A 155 -7.06 11.22 10.82
C ASP A 155 -6.12 12.25 11.46
N SER A 156 -5.66 11.99 12.68
CA SER A 156 -4.68 12.85 13.37
C SER A 156 -3.36 12.96 12.61
N ALA A 157 -2.90 11.87 11.99
CA ALA A 157 -1.68 11.89 11.18
C ALA A 157 -1.88 12.71 9.90
N ILE A 158 -3.04 12.58 9.23
CA ILE A 158 -3.42 13.39 8.07
C ILE A 158 -3.48 14.87 8.45
N GLY A 159 -4.15 15.19 9.57
CA GLY A 159 -4.21 16.55 10.11
C GLY A 159 -2.82 17.15 10.34
N ALA A 160 -1.93 16.41 10.98
CA ALA A 160 -0.55 16.84 11.22
C ALA A 160 0.25 17.06 9.93
N ILE A 161 0.02 16.24 8.89
CA ILE A 161 0.61 16.48 7.56
C ILE A 161 0.05 17.77 6.96
N MET A 162 -1.27 17.98 7.00
CA MET A 162 -1.92 19.18 6.46
C MET A 162 -1.42 20.46 7.15
N ASP A 163 -1.37 20.46 8.48
CA ASP A 163 -0.85 21.57 9.26
C ASP A 163 0.63 21.83 8.96
N GLY A 164 1.40 20.76 8.85
CA GLY A 164 2.81 20.82 8.47
C GLY A 164 3.03 21.40 7.06
N ILE A 165 2.19 21.04 6.09
CA ILE A 165 2.20 21.62 4.74
C ILE A 165 1.86 23.12 4.81
N ALA A 166 0.76 23.47 5.49
CA ALA A 166 0.29 24.85 5.61
C ALA A 166 1.33 25.79 6.28
N ALA A 167 2.09 25.28 7.24
CA ALA A 167 3.14 26.01 7.92
C ALA A 167 4.40 26.29 7.05
N ARG A 168 4.48 25.70 5.86
CA ARG A 168 5.66 25.80 4.98
C ARG A 168 5.43 26.74 3.81
N LYS A 169 6.49 27.43 3.37
CA LYS A 169 6.45 28.32 2.19
C LYS A 169 6.09 27.59 0.88
N VAL A 170 6.22 26.27 0.86
CA VAL A 170 5.88 25.43 -0.29
C VAL A 170 4.41 24.96 -0.28
N GLY A 171 3.65 25.27 0.78
CA GLY A 171 2.30 24.78 1.01
C GLY A 171 1.35 24.97 -0.18
N ASP A 172 1.36 26.15 -0.78
CA ASP A 172 0.51 26.47 -1.94
C ASP A 172 0.85 25.68 -3.22
N ARG A 173 1.96 24.93 -3.21
CA ARG A 173 2.43 24.12 -4.34
C ARG A 173 2.32 22.64 -4.09
N VAL A 174 1.78 22.23 -2.94
CA VAL A 174 1.60 20.83 -2.56
C VAL A 174 0.16 20.42 -2.78
N ASN A 175 -0.03 19.36 -3.55
CA ASN A 175 -1.31 18.68 -3.65
C ASN A 175 -1.27 17.44 -2.73
N LEU A 176 -2.14 17.37 -1.75
CA LEU A 176 -2.31 16.20 -0.89
C LEU A 176 -3.50 15.38 -1.40
N ILE A 177 -3.24 14.10 -1.68
CA ILE A 177 -4.25 13.14 -2.10
C ILE A 177 -4.31 12.03 -1.06
N VAL A 178 -5.47 11.82 -0.46
CA VAL A 178 -5.73 10.74 0.51
C VAL A 178 -6.59 9.69 -0.17
N VAL A 179 -6.14 8.45 -0.14
CA VAL A 179 -6.82 7.30 -0.76
C VAL A 179 -6.84 6.12 0.20
N ALA A 180 -7.75 5.17 -0.03
CA ALA A 180 -7.73 3.86 0.59
C ALA A 180 -7.46 2.80 -0.49
N ASP A 181 -6.78 1.72 -0.14
CA ASP A 181 -6.55 0.58 -1.02
C ASP A 181 -7.77 -0.33 -1.11
N HIS A 182 -8.47 -0.53 -0.01
CA HIS A 182 -9.74 -1.25 0.09
C HIS A 182 -10.52 -0.81 1.34
N GLY A 183 -11.68 -1.41 1.56
CA GLY A 183 -12.47 -1.30 2.78
C GLY A 183 -12.36 -2.56 3.63
N MET A 184 -13.19 -2.64 4.66
CA MET A 184 -13.31 -3.78 5.55
C MET A 184 -14.80 -4.03 5.83
N ALA A 185 -15.24 -5.28 5.75
CA ALA A 185 -16.61 -5.68 6.04
C ALA A 185 -16.63 -6.78 7.11
N ALA A 186 -17.63 -6.73 7.99
CA ALA A 186 -17.85 -7.79 8.95
C ALA A 186 -18.25 -9.09 8.25
N VAL A 187 -17.60 -10.18 8.61
CA VAL A 187 -17.95 -11.53 8.15
C VAL A 187 -18.78 -12.24 9.21
N SER A 188 -19.65 -13.18 8.77
CA SER A 188 -20.46 -14.01 9.66
C SER A 188 -20.00 -15.45 9.61
N THR A 189 -19.76 -16.03 10.77
CA THR A 189 -19.44 -17.47 10.88
C THR A 189 -20.58 -18.37 10.40
N GLU A 190 -21.83 -17.90 10.41
CA GLU A 190 -23.00 -18.64 9.92
C GLU A 190 -23.06 -18.72 8.39
N ARG A 191 -22.26 -17.94 7.70
CA ARG A 191 -22.20 -17.89 6.22
C ARG A 191 -20.86 -18.36 5.68
N GLN A 192 -20.14 -19.17 6.44
CA GLN A 192 -18.90 -19.79 6.00
C GLN A 192 -19.18 -20.98 5.07
N ILE A 193 -18.36 -21.09 4.05
CA ILE A 193 -18.28 -22.25 3.17
C ILE A 193 -16.92 -22.90 3.41
N TYR A 194 -16.92 -24.12 3.87
CA TYR A 194 -15.70 -24.90 4.07
C TYR A 194 -15.39 -25.64 2.77
N LEU A 195 -14.28 -25.31 2.15
CA LEU A 195 -13.90 -25.88 0.85
C LEU A 195 -13.60 -27.37 0.94
N ASP A 196 -13.12 -27.85 2.08
CA ASP A 196 -12.86 -29.27 2.36
C ASP A 196 -14.13 -30.14 2.39
N ASP A 197 -15.33 -29.53 2.52
CA ASP A 197 -16.60 -30.22 2.30
C ASP A 197 -16.86 -30.55 0.81
N TYR A 198 -16.18 -29.89 -0.11
CA TYR A 198 -16.44 -29.98 -1.56
C TYR A 198 -15.25 -30.51 -2.36
N ILE A 199 -14.02 -30.29 -1.88
CA ILE A 199 -12.79 -30.72 -2.55
C ILE A 199 -11.89 -31.47 -1.59
N ALA A 200 -11.19 -32.48 -2.09
CA ALA A 200 -10.21 -33.19 -1.28
C ALA A 200 -8.94 -32.35 -1.14
N MET A 201 -8.67 -31.85 0.05
CA MET A 201 -7.52 -30.98 0.33
C MET A 201 -6.15 -31.60 -0.02
N ARG A 202 -6.07 -32.95 -0.12
CA ARG A 202 -4.87 -33.65 -0.61
C ARG A 202 -4.56 -33.41 -2.09
N ASP A 203 -5.54 -32.94 -2.85
CA ASP A 203 -5.45 -32.75 -4.31
C ASP A 203 -5.17 -31.28 -4.67
N VAL A 204 -4.96 -30.40 -3.68
CA VAL A 204 -4.73 -28.96 -3.85
C VAL A 204 -3.59 -28.47 -2.99
N ASP A 205 -2.83 -27.53 -3.55
CA ASP A 205 -1.88 -26.71 -2.80
C ASP A 205 -2.50 -25.37 -2.45
N VAL A 206 -2.57 -25.04 -1.16
CA VAL A 206 -3.10 -23.76 -0.71
C VAL A 206 -1.96 -22.76 -0.64
N VAL A 207 -1.99 -21.76 -1.51
CA VAL A 207 -0.97 -20.70 -1.60
C VAL A 207 -1.26 -19.57 -0.62
N ASP A 208 -2.53 -19.20 -0.47
CA ASP A 208 -3.01 -18.14 0.42
C ASP A 208 -4.28 -18.60 1.15
N TRP A 209 -4.29 -18.54 2.48
CA TRP A 209 -5.42 -18.88 3.34
C TRP A 209 -6.30 -17.68 3.67
N THR A 210 -5.91 -16.49 3.26
CA THR A 210 -6.72 -15.30 3.56
C THR A 210 -8.00 -15.31 2.73
N PRO A 211 -9.15 -14.99 3.33
CA PRO A 211 -10.40 -14.90 2.59
C PRO A 211 -10.26 -13.94 1.43
N VAL A 212 -10.76 -14.33 0.27
CA VAL A 212 -10.94 -13.39 -0.84
C VAL A 212 -12.16 -12.56 -0.46
N GLY A 213 -11.96 -11.32 -0.03
CA GLY A 213 -13.06 -10.42 0.26
C GLY A 213 -13.90 -10.22 -1.00
N ALA A 214 -15.20 -10.45 -0.88
CA ALA A 214 -16.17 -10.11 -1.90
C ALA A 214 -16.61 -8.65 -1.74
#